data_351b6cc68578c9c5456c170562edd755
#
_entry.id   351b6cc68578c9c5456c170562edd755
#
_cell.length_a   1.000
_cell.length_b   1.000
_cell.length_c   1.000
_cell.angle_alpha   90.00
_cell.angle_beta   90.00
_cell.angle_gamma   90.00
#
_symmetry.space_group_name_H-M   'P 1'
#
loop_
_entity.id
_entity.type
_entity.pdbx_description
1 polymer ?
#
loop_
_entity_poly.entity_id
_entity_poly.type
_entity_poly.pdbx_seq_one_letter_code
_entity_poly.pdbx_strand_id
1 'polypeptide(L)'
;MNALELLGTIQAMDLELDKLRLDEDSVPVALRGARDDRDRLNAELEGVRAAHLAIRKSLSAADLELKDLSAKRERSRADQRTGNAKEQSQYESVILQLSGRIEELENDSLPLVDQLDGLQNQIKALESSLHDLEPQLKQLEGLDEDRVAALRAEYDEKMFQRNTAAEDISEQLLREYDSVRRARKGLGFVRVVGGKCAGCKAQLPLNIVQRLKGGEFPVKCPSCGRILAMAV
;
A
#
# COMPACT_ATOMS: atom_id res chain seq x y z
N MET A 1 -0.51 -10.10 -47.26
CA MET A 1 0.61 -9.64 -46.41
C MET A 1 1.61 -10.77 -46.26
N ASN A 2 2.92 -10.47 -46.31
CA ASN A 2 3.95 -11.48 -46.05
C ASN A 2 3.92 -11.87 -44.56
N ALA A 3 4.20 -13.13 -44.19
CA ALA A 3 4.21 -13.62 -42.80
C ALA A 3 5.10 -12.77 -41.87
N LEU A 4 6.16 -12.16 -42.39
CA LEU A 4 7.02 -11.19 -41.66
C LEU A 4 6.33 -9.87 -41.31
N GLU A 5 5.56 -9.31 -42.26
CA GLU A 5 4.80 -8.07 -42.05
C GLU A 5 3.70 -8.31 -41.03
N LEU A 6 3.01 -9.45 -41.15
CA LEU A 6 1.95 -9.82 -40.24
C LEU A 6 2.48 -10.07 -38.84
N LEU A 7 3.64 -10.72 -38.67
CA LEU A 7 4.29 -10.90 -37.37
C LEU A 7 4.73 -9.56 -36.78
N GLY A 8 5.14 -8.61 -37.62
CA GLY A 8 5.44 -7.25 -37.20
C GLY A 8 4.22 -6.50 -36.66
N THR A 9 3.06 -6.67 -37.32
CA THR A 9 1.77 -6.11 -36.90
C THR A 9 1.31 -6.71 -35.59
N ILE A 10 1.38 -8.04 -35.45
CA ILE A 10 1.05 -8.72 -34.17
C ILE A 10 1.96 -8.25 -33.05
N GLN A 11 3.26 -8.10 -33.30
CA GLN A 11 4.20 -7.56 -32.29
C GLN A 11 3.84 -6.14 -31.87
N ALA A 12 3.38 -5.28 -32.78
CA ALA A 12 2.94 -3.94 -32.44
C ALA A 12 1.68 -3.97 -31.57
N MET A 13 0.68 -4.79 -31.96
CA MET A 13 -0.53 -5.00 -31.15
C MET A 13 -0.22 -5.56 -29.76
N ASP A 14 0.67 -6.54 -29.68
CA ASP A 14 1.09 -7.13 -28.41
C ASP A 14 1.78 -6.13 -27.49
N LEU A 15 2.55 -5.18 -28.01
CA LEU A 15 3.17 -4.10 -27.22
C LEU A 15 2.13 -3.10 -26.71
N GLU A 16 1.10 -2.81 -27.50
CA GLU A 16 -0.03 -1.98 -27.07
C GLU A 16 -0.82 -2.69 -25.95
N LEU A 17 -1.09 -3.98 -26.11
CA LEU A 17 -1.75 -4.80 -25.08
C LEU A 17 -0.94 -4.86 -23.77
N ASP A 18 0.38 -5.02 -23.87
CA ASP A 18 1.27 -4.99 -22.70
C ASP A 18 1.25 -3.61 -22.01
N LYS A 19 1.16 -2.51 -22.79
CA LYS A 19 1.04 -1.16 -22.26
C LYS A 19 -0.30 -0.96 -21.53
N LEU A 20 -1.41 -1.39 -22.13
CA LEU A 20 -2.74 -1.29 -21.49
C LEU A 20 -2.79 -2.03 -20.15
N ARG A 21 -2.14 -3.21 -20.04
CA ARG A 21 -2.01 -3.93 -18.77
C ARG A 21 -1.20 -3.15 -17.73
N LEU A 22 -0.07 -2.56 -18.13
CA LEU A 22 0.73 -1.74 -17.23
C LEU A 22 -0.05 -0.50 -16.75
N ASP A 23 -0.82 0.11 -17.66
CA ASP A 23 -1.66 1.26 -17.33
C ASP A 23 -2.83 0.84 -16.41
N GLU A 24 -3.43 -0.35 -16.61
CA GLU A 24 -4.44 -0.92 -15.72
C GLU A 24 -3.88 -1.16 -14.30
N ASP A 25 -2.71 -1.78 -14.18
CA ASP A 25 -2.06 -2.08 -12.90
C ASP A 25 -1.55 -0.82 -12.18
N SER A 26 -1.45 0.30 -12.88
CA SER A 26 -1.00 1.57 -12.28
C SER A 26 -2.09 2.23 -11.46
N VAL A 27 -1.77 2.63 -10.22
CA VAL A 27 -2.66 3.43 -9.38
C VAL A 27 -2.37 4.91 -9.62
N PRO A 28 -3.39 5.74 -9.94
CA PRO A 28 -3.21 7.19 -10.09
C PRO A 28 -2.56 7.83 -8.87
N VAL A 29 -1.66 8.79 -9.10
CA VAL A 29 -0.89 9.44 -8.02
C VAL A 29 -1.81 10.09 -6.99
N ALA A 30 -2.91 10.72 -7.43
CA ALA A 30 -3.89 11.34 -6.53
C ALA A 30 -4.58 10.32 -5.62
N LEU A 31 -5.00 9.17 -6.16
CA LEU A 31 -5.63 8.10 -5.39
C LEU A 31 -4.65 7.48 -4.40
N ARG A 32 -3.41 7.25 -4.83
CA ARG A 32 -2.35 6.74 -3.96
C ARG A 32 -2.10 7.70 -2.80
N GLY A 33 -1.93 9.01 -3.09
CA GLY A 33 -1.73 10.03 -2.07
C GLY A 33 -2.87 10.09 -1.06
N ALA A 34 -4.12 10.05 -1.52
CA ALA A 34 -5.29 10.04 -0.63
C ALA A 34 -5.36 8.79 0.25
N ARG A 35 -4.98 7.62 -0.28
CA ARG A 35 -4.88 6.38 0.50
C ARG A 35 -3.76 6.44 1.55
N ASP A 36 -2.60 6.97 1.17
CA ASP A 36 -1.46 7.15 2.09
C ASP A 36 -1.83 8.12 3.22
N ASP A 37 -2.54 9.23 2.91
CA ASP A 37 -3.03 10.18 3.91
C ASP A 37 -4.04 9.55 4.87
N ARG A 38 -5.01 8.77 4.37
CA ARG A 38 -5.94 8.00 5.20
C ARG A 38 -5.21 7.04 6.14
N ASP A 39 -4.26 6.31 5.61
CA ASP A 39 -3.52 5.29 6.39
C ASP A 39 -2.66 5.95 7.47
N ARG A 40 -2.05 7.11 7.17
CA ARG A 40 -1.32 7.93 8.13
C ARG A 40 -2.23 8.44 9.24
N LEU A 41 -3.38 9.04 8.88
CA LEU A 41 -4.35 9.55 9.87
C LEU A 41 -4.91 8.43 10.75
N ASN A 42 -5.19 7.26 10.20
CA ASN A 42 -5.63 6.10 10.97
C ASN A 42 -4.55 5.62 11.95
N ALA A 43 -3.29 5.53 11.53
CA ALA A 43 -2.19 5.14 12.40
C ALA A 43 -2.00 6.15 13.56
N GLU A 44 -2.11 7.44 13.26
CA GLU A 44 -2.04 8.50 14.28
C GLU A 44 -3.23 8.41 15.25
N LEU A 45 -4.45 8.22 14.76
CA LEU A 45 -5.65 8.04 15.56
C LEU A 45 -5.53 6.84 16.52
N GLU A 46 -5.04 5.71 16.02
CA GLU A 46 -4.80 4.52 16.86
C GLU A 46 -3.76 4.80 17.96
N GLY A 47 -2.68 5.52 17.64
CA GLY A 47 -1.67 5.94 18.63
C GLY A 47 -2.27 6.84 19.72
N VAL A 48 -3.05 7.85 19.32
CA VAL A 48 -3.71 8.78 20.28
C VAL A 48 -4.75 8.06 21.13
N ARG A 49 -5.55 7.16 20.55
CA ARG A 49 -6.52 6.33 21.29
C ARG A 49 -5.83 5.42 22.31
N ALA A 50 -4.70 4.82 21.94
CA ALA A 50 -3.92 4.00 22.87
C ALA A 50 -3.40 4.83 24.07
N ALA A 51 -2.86 6.03 23.82
CA ALA A 51 -2.41 6.95 24.86
C ALA A 51 -3.58 7.39 25.77
N HIS A 52 -4.72 7.77 25.18
CA HIS A 52 -5.94 8.12 25.91
C HIS A 52 -6.40 6.99 26.82
N LEU A 53 -6.42 5.74 26.31
CA LEU A 53 -6.80 4.56 27.09
C LEU A 53 -5.82 4.30 28.25
N ALA A 54 -4.52 4.51 28.04
CA ALA A 54 -3.50 4.32 29.07
C ALA A 54 -3.70 5.33 30.23
N ILE A 55 -3.87 6.61 29.91
CA ILE A 55 -4.11 7.65 30.93
C ILE A 55 -5.43 7.39 31.66
N ARG A 56 -6.50 7.04 30.96
CA ARG A 56 -7.79 6.68 31.57
C ARG A 56 -7.67 5.53 32.57
N LYS A 57 -6.86 4.51 32.25
CA LYS A 57 -6.58 3.40 33.19
C LYS A 57 -5.81 3.87 34.40
N SER A 58 -4.82 4.74 34.23
CA SER A 58 -4.05 5.31 35.36
C SER A 58 -4.92 6.12 36.29
N LEU A 59 -5.79 6.99 35.73
CA LEU A 59 -6.75 7.77 36.53
C LEU A 59 -7.76 6.88 37.25
N SER A 60 -8.24 5.82 36.62
CA SER A 60 -9.14 4.86 37.24
C SER A 60 -8.48 4.12 38.40
N ALA A 61 -7.21 3.77 38.28
CA ALA A 61 -6.44 3.14 39.35
C ALA A 61 -6.22 4.11 40.51
N ALA A 62 -5.85 5.36 40.22
CA ALA A 62 -5.70 6.42 41.24
C ALA A 62 -7.01 6.67 41.99
N ASP A 63 -8.15 6.73 41.30
CA ASP A 63 -9.48 6.91 41.90
C ASP A 63 -9.83 5.77 42.90
N LEU A 64 -9.50 4.53 42.53
CA LEU A 64 -9.68 3.37 43.41
C LEU A 64 -8.79 3.46 44.65
N GLU A 65 -7.50 3.83 44.48
CA GLU A 65 -6.55 4.01 45.60
C GLU A 65 -6.99 5.17 46.51
N LEU A 66 -7.43 6.31 45.94
CA LEU A 66 -7.97 7.44 46.71
C LEU A 66 -9.19 7.05 47.55
N LYS A 67 -10.10 6.25 47.02
CA LYS A 67 -11.27 5.76 47.75
C LYS A 67 -10.86 4.86 48.93
N ASP A 68 -9.90 3.95 48.69
CA ASP A 68 -9.39 3.07 49.76
C ASP A 68 -8.66 3.84 50.87
N LEU A 69 -7.76 4.75 50.50
CA LEU A 69 -7.04 5.61 51.44
C LEU A 69 -7.99 6.51 52.24
N SER A 70 -8.98 7.09 51.58
CA SER A 70 -10.00 7.92 52.23
C SER A 70 -10.81 7.11 53.26
N ALA A 71 -11.23 5.88 52.88
CA ALA A 71 -11.94 4.99 53.81
C ALA A 71 -11.06 4.58 55.01
N LYS A 72 -9.77 4.31 54.78
CA LYS A 72 -8.80 4.01 55.85
C LYS A 72 -8.61 5.20 56.77
N ARG A 73 -8.47 6.42 56.22
CA ARG A 73 -8.35 7.66 56.99
C ARG A 73 -9.59 7.90 57.89
N GLU A 74 -10.79 7.71 57.38
CA GLU A 74 -12.01 7.90 58.17
C GLU A 74 -12.14 6.85 59.27
N ARG A 75 -11.76 5.59 59.04
CA ARG A 75 -11.68 4.56 60.12
C ARG A 75 -10.68 4.97 61.19
N SER A 76 -9.46 5.37 60.84
CA SER A 76 -8.45 5.83 61.81
C SER A 76 -8.92 7.05 62.60
N ARG A 77 -9.69 7.95 62.03
CA ARG A 77 -10.32 9.08 62.73
C ARG A 77 -11.39 8.62 63.73
N ALA A 78 -12.17 7.62 63.37
CA ALA A 78 -13.16 7.04 64.30
C ALA A 78 -12.49 6.34 65.48
N ASP A 79 -11.48 5.53 65.22
CA ASP A 79 -10.72 4.82 66.25
C ASP A 79 -9.93 5.79 67.18
N GLN A 80 -9.40 6.89 66.62
CA GLN A 80 -8.75 7.94 67.40
C GLN A 80 -9.67 8.54 68.45
N ARG A 81 -10.96 8.73 68.15
CA ARG A 81 -11.95 9.35 69.11
C ARG A 81 -12.24 8.43 70.27
N THR A 82 -12.07 7.13 70.17
CA THR A 82 -12.40 6.13 71.17
C THR A 82 -11.15 5.60 71.90
N GLY A 83 -9.94 5.87 71.41
CA GLY A 83 -8.68 5.39 71.97
C GLY A 83 -8.16 6.13 73.18
N ASN A 84 -7.23 5.53 73.91
CA ASN A 84 -6.48 6.18 74.99
C ASN A 84 -5.43 7.17 74.44
N ALA A 85 -4.82 8.02 75.30
CA ALA A 85 -3.89 9.06 74.85
C ALA A 85 -2.71 8.57 73.95
N LYS A 86 -2.18 7.34 74.21
CA LYS A 86 -1.11 6.77 73.42
C LYS A 86 -1.62 6.31 72.03
N GLU A 87 -2.78 5.70 72.00
CA GLU A 87 -3.45 5.30 70.78
C GLU A 87 -3.86 6.49 69.93
N GLN A 88 -4.35 7.56 70.53
CA GLN A 88 -4.69 8.82 69.89
C GLN A 88 -3.50 9.41 69.12
N SER A 89 -2.31 9.47 69.75
CA SER A 89 -1.09 9.93 69.10
C SER A 89 -0.63 9.02 67.92
N GLN A 90 -0.83 7.71 68.05
CA GLN A 90 -0.54 6.78 66.96
C GLN A 90 -1.49 6.96 65.77
N TYR A 91 -2.78 7.07 66.02
CA TYR A 91 -3.76 7.34 64.97
C TYR A 91 -3.55 8.69 64.30
N GLU A 92 -3.15 9.74 65.04
CA GLU A 92 -2.81 11.05 64.48
C GLU A 92 -1.69 10.96 63.44
N SER A 93 -0.63 10.20 63.74
CA SER A 93 0.48 9.94 62.79
C SER A 93 0.00 9.21 61.54
N VAL A 94 -0.85 8.18 61.69
CA VAL A 94 -1.43 7.43 60.56
C VAL A 94 -2.32 8.31 59.70
N ILE A 95 -3.18 9.14 60.32
CA ILE A 95 -4.05 10.09 59.61
C ILE A 95 -3.23 11.08 58.81
N LEU A 96 -2.13 11.59 59.36
CA LEU A 96 -1.25 12.53 58.67
C LEU A 96 -0.60 11.86 57.45
N GLN A 97 -0.07 10.64 57.60
CA GLN A 97 0.51 9.87 56.48
C GLN A 97 -0.51 9.60 55.38
N LEU A 98 -1.72 9.13 55.75
CA LEU A 98 -2.80 8.88 54.78
C LEU A 98 -3.21 10.15 54.06
N SER A 99 -3.30 11.29 54.77
CA SER A 99 -3.65 12.58 54.18
C SER A 99 -2.60 13.08 53.20
N GLY A 100 -1.30 12.93 53.52
CA GLY A 100 -0.21 13.26 52.63
C GLY A 100 -0.23 12.39 51.32
N ARG A 101 -0.51 11.09 51.48
CA ARG A 101 -0.60 10.21 50.30
C ARG A 101 -1.81 10.53 49.39
N ILE A 102 -2.94 10.90 50.00
CA ILE A 102 -4.12 11.36 49.25
C ILE A 102 -3.78 12.63 48.47
N GLU A 103 -3.16 13.62 49.11
CA GLU A 103 -2.77 14.87 48.45
C GLU A 103 -1.78 14.66 47.29
N GLU A 104 -0.80 13.76 47.48
CA GLU A 104 0.12 13.36 46.39
C GLU A 104 -0.63 12.79 45.19
N LEU A 105 -1.53 11.81 45.42
CA LEU A 105 -2.30 11.18 44.34
C LEU A 105 -3.24 12.16 43.63
N GLU A 106 -3.88 13.07 44.39
CA GLU A 106 -4.71 14.11 43.80
C GLU A 106 -3.89 15.05 42.93
N ASN A 107 -2.73 15.50 43.40
CA ASN A 107 -1.82 16.37 42.65
C ASN A 107 -1.24 15.69 41.39
N ASP A 108 -0.87 14.40 41.50
CA ASP A 108 -0.37 13.60 40.34
C ASP A 108 -1.47 13.36 39.32
N SER A 109 -2.73 13.33 39.73
CA SER A 109 -3.87 13.09 38.85
C SER A 109 -4.28 14.31 38.02
N LEU A 110 -4.09 15.53 38.52
CA LEU A 110 -4.50 16.76 37.83
C LEU A 110 -3.91 16.90 36.42
N PRO A 111 -2.57 16.77 36.23
CA PRO A 111 -2.00 16.88 34.87
C PRO A 111 -2.46 15.77 33.95
N LEU A 112 -2.83 14.59 34.46
CA LEU A 112 -3.36 13.48 33.65
C LEU A 112 -4.77 13.79 33.15
N VAL A 113 -5.58 14.50 33.88
CA VAL A 113 -6.91 14.96 33.45
C VAL A 113 -6.77 15.94 32.27
N ASP A 114 -5.88 16.94 32.42
CA ASP A 114 -5.62 17.89 31.34
C ASP A 114 -5.10 17.19 30.06
N GLN A 115 -4.22 16.20 30.22
CA GLN A 115 -3.73 15.38 29.11
C GLN A 115 -4.85 14.56 28.46
N LEU A 116 -5.75 13.99 29.26
CA LEU A 116 -6.90 13.23 28.77
C LEU A 116 -7.79 14.08 27.88
N ASP A 117 -8.11 15.29 28.30
CA ASP A 117 -8.92 16.24 27.52
C ASP A 117 -8.21 16.67 26.24
N GLY A 118 -6.89 16.91 26.30
CA GLY A 118 -6.08 17.18 25.14
C GLY A 118 -6.11 16.06 24.10
N LEU A 119 -5.94 14.81 24.56
CA LEU A 119 -6.01 13.62 23.69
C LEU A 119 -7.42 13.42 23.12
N GLN A 120 -8.46 13.66 23.90
CA GLN A 120 -9.84 13.59 23.43
C GLN A 120 -10.12 14.59 22.29
N ASN A 121 -9.57 15.80 22.39
CA ASN A 121 -9.68 16.80 21.33
C ASN A 121 -8.89 16.41 20.08
N GLN A 122 -7.71 15.80 20.24
CA GLN A 122 -6.93 15.26 19.11
C GLN A 122 -7.68 14.12 18.39
N ILE A 123 -8.30 13.21 19.14
CA ILE A 123 -9.14 12.15 18.58
C ILE A 123 -10.25 12.75 17.70
N LYS A 124 -11.00 13.73 18.22
CA LYS A 124 -12.07 14.40 17.47
C LYS A 124 -11.56 15.09 16.20
N ALA A 125 -10.41 15.75 16.26
CA ALA A 125 -9.81 16.41 15.12
C ALA A 125 -9.38 15.42 14.03
N LEU A 126 -8.76 14.29 14.43
CA LEU A 126 -8.36 13.23 13.49
C LEU A 126 -9.57 12.52 12.86
N GLU A 127 -10.61 12.24 13.65
CA GLU A 127 -11.88 11.68 13.15
C GLU A 127 -12.56 12.62 12.15
N SER A 128 -12.55 13.94 12.42
CA SER A 128 -13.05 14.93 11.47
C SER A 128 -12.25 14.96 10.18
N SER A 129 -10.90 14.93 10.28
CA SER A 129 -10.04 14.90 9.10
C SER A 129 -10.24 13.65 8.24
N LEU A 130 -10.44 12.49 8.86
CA LEU A 130 -10.77 11.24 8.16
C LEU A 130 -12.14 11.33 7.49
N HIS A 131 -13.12 11.90 8.17
CA HIS A 131 -14.47 12.09 7.62
C HIS A 131 -14.45 13.04 6.40
N ASP A 132 -13.66 14.11 6.46
CA ASP A 132 -13.54 15.08 5.36
C ASP A 132 -12.78 14.49 4.14
N LEU A 133 -11.86 13.54 4.37
CA LEU A 133 -11.12 12.84 3.33
C LEU A 133 -11.97 11.76 2.62
N GLU A 134 -12.94 11.15 3.31
CA GLU A 134 -13.75 10.03 2.81
C GLU A 134 -14.45 10.31 1.47
N PRO A 135 -15.18 11.44 1.27
CA PRO A 135 -15.84 11.73 0.01
C PRO A 135 -14.85 11.93 -1.15
N GLN A 136 -13.70 12.54 -0.90
CA GLN A 136 -12.64 12.70 -1.89
C GLN A 136 -12.06 11.33 -2.30
N LEU A 137 -11.78 10.47 -1.32
CA LEU A 137 -11.26 9.13 -1.57
C LEU A 137 -12.25 8.31 -2.40
N LYS A 138 -13.53 8.32 -2.05
CA LYS A 138 -14.59 7.64 -2.79
C LYS A 138 -14.72 8.15 -4.22
N GLN A 139 -14.61 9.46 -4.44
CA GLN A 139 -14.62 10.04 -5.78
C GLN A 139 -13.42 9.55 -6.61
N LEU A 140 -12.22 9.56 -6.04
CA LEU A 140 -11.00 9.11 -6.72
C LEU A 140 -11.05 7.60 -7.01
N GLU A 141 -11.62 6.79 -6.13
CA GLU A 141 -11.83 5.37 -6.34
C GLU A 141 -12.82 5.10 -7.46
N GLY A 142 -13.94 5.82 -7.51
CA GLY A 142 -14.90 5.71 -8.62
C GLY A 142 -14.30 6.11 -9.97
N LEU A 143 -13.52 7.18 -10.02
CA LEU A 143 -12.81 7.57 -11.24
C LEU A 143 -11.77 6.53 -11.69
N ASP A 144 -11.12 5.87 -10.75
CA ASP A 144 -10.15 4.80 -11.06
C ASP A 144 -10.86 3.53 -11.53
N GLU A 145 -11.99 3.17 -10.95
CA GLU A 145 -12.83 2.06 -11.40
C GLU A 145 -13.30 2.28 -12.86
N ASP A 146 -13.78 3.48 -13.19
CA ASP A 146 -14.19 3.83 -14.55
C ASP A 146 -13.01 3.77 -15.53
N ARG A 147 -11.83 4.27 -15.13
CA ARG A 147 -10.58 4.19 -15.90
C ARG A 147 -10.19 2.74 -16.19
N VAL A 148 -10.18 1.90 -15.16
CA VAL A 148 -9.84 0.47 -15.28
C VAL A 148 -10.85 -0.24 -16.18
N ALA A 149 -12.14 0.05 -16.06
CA ALA A 149 -13.18 -0.52 -16.90
C ALA A 149 -12.98 -0.14 -18.39
N ALA A 150 -12.64 1.12 -18.67
CA ALA A 150 -12.34 1.60 -20.01
C ALA A 150 -11.09 0.92 -20.61
N LEU A 151 -10.01 0.78 -19.82
CA LEU A 151 -8.78 0.11 -20.25
C LEU A 151 -9.02 -1.38 -20.56
N ARG A 152 -9.85 -2.04 -19.76
CA ARG A 152 -10.24 -3.45 -20.01
C ARG A 152 -11.03 -3.61 -21.28
N ALA A 153 -12.01 -2.74 -21.53
CA ALA A 153 -12.78 -2.76 -22.77
C ALA A 153 -11.89 -2.54 -24.00
N GLU A 154 -10.94 -1.57 -23.92
CA GLU A 154 -9.95 -1.35 -25.00
C GLU A 154 -9.02 -2.56 -25.18
N TYR A 155 -8.58 -3.18 -24.08
CA TYR A 155 -7.75 -4.39 -24.12
C TYR A 155 -8.48 -5.53 -24.82
N ASP A 156 -9.73 -5.78 -24.48
CA ASP A 156 -10.53 -6.87 -25.04
C ASP A 156 -10.76 -6.67 -26.56
N GLU A 157 -11.05 -5.44 -26.97
CA GLU A 157 -11.18 -5.10 -28.38
C GLU A 157 -9.87 -5.33 -29.17
N LYS A 158 -8.75 -4.81 -28.63
CA LYS A 158 -7.43 -4.99 -29.24
C LYS A 158 -6.99 -6.46 -29.26
N MET A 159 -7.32 -7.22 -28.23
CA MET A 159 -7.05 -8.66 -28.17
C MET A 159 -7.85 -9.42 -29.23
N PHE A 160 -9.11 -9.03 -29.46
CA PHE A 160 -9.91 -9.60 -30.55
C PHE A 160 -9.26 -9.32 -31.92
N GLN A 161 -8.86 -8.06 -32.19
CA GLN A 161 -8.17 -7.67 -33.43
C GLN A 161 -6.84 -8.43 -33.62
N ARG A 162 -6.06 -8.57 -32.55
CA ARG A 162 -4.80 -9.33 -32.52
C ARG A 162 -5.02 -10.81 -32.88
N ASN A 163 -6.06 -11.42 -32.29
CA ASN A 163 -6.37 -12.83 -32.55
C ASN A 163 -6.85 -13.05 -33.99
N THR A 164 -7.67 -12.16 -34.52
CA THR A 164 -8.09 -12.19 -35.93
C THR A 164 -6.88 -12.06 -36.87
N ALA A 165 -5.96 -11.14 -36.60
CA ALA A 165 -4.72 -11.02 -37.38
C ALA A 165 -3.82 -12.27 -37.25
N ALA A 166 -3.89 -12.98 -36.15
CA ALA A 166 -3.10 -14.18 -35.91
C ALA A 166 -3.61 -15.41 -36.65
N GLU A 167 -4.87 -15.43 -37.13
CA GLU A 167 -5.44 -16.52 -37.92
C GLU A 167 -4.70 -16.72 -39.27
N ASP A 168 -4.12 -15.67 -39.79
CA ASP A 168 -3.34 -15.69 -41.04
C ASP A 168 -1.87 -16.17 -40.85
N ILE A 169 -1.46 -16.50 -39.62
CA ILE A 169 -0.12 -17.04 -39.33
C ILE A 169 -0.21 -18.53 -38.97
N SER A 170 0.79 -19.30 -39.40
CA SER A 170 0.86 -20.70 -39.00
C SER A 170 0.97 -20.83 -37.47
N GLU A 171 0.21 -21.77 -36.91
CA GLU A 171 0.16 -22.01 -35.47
C GLU A 171 1.55 -22.31 -34.87
N GLN A 172 2.42 -23.00 -35.65
CA GLN A 172 3.78 -23.28 -35.21
C GLN A 172 4.59 -21.97 -35.03
N LEU A 173 4.51 -21.06 -36.00
CA LEU A 173 5.23 -19.78 -35.96
C LEU A 173 4.73 -18.88 -34.83
N LEU A 174 3.42 -18.87 -34.64
CA LEU A 174 2.79 -18.09 -33.55
C LEU A 174 3.23 -18.62 -32.18
N ARG A 175 3.24 -19.96 -31.98
CA ARG A 175 3.77 -20.54 -30.72
C ARG A 175 5.24 -20.23 -30.50
N GLU A 176 6.06 -20.25 -31.53
CA GLU A 176 7.48 -19.87 -31.43
C GLU A 176 7.64 -18.40 -31.05
N TYR A 177 6.89 -17.51 -31.68
CA TYR A 177 6.88 -16.09 -31.39
C TYR A 177 6.44 -15.83 -29.94
N ASP A 178 5.32 -16.39 -29.51
CA ASP A 178 4.79 -16.20 -28.13
C ASP A 178 5.76 -16.72 -27.05
N SER A 179 6.46 -17.84 -27.34
CA SER A 179 7.49 -18.38 -26.45
C SER A 179 8.67 -17.41 -26.29
N VAL A 180 9.15 -16.87 -27.40
CA VAL A 180 10.25 -15.89 -27.36
C VAL A 180 9.82 -14.58 -26.75
N ARG A 181 8.62 -14.07 -27.09
CA ARG A 181 8.05 -12.84 -26.55
C ARG A 181 8.00 -12.89 -25.01
N ARG A 182 7.46 -13.96 -24.43
CA ARG A 182 7.40 -14.17 -22.97
C ARG A 182 8.79 -14.15 -22.32
N ALA A 183 9.79 -14.79 -22.95
CA ALA A 183 11.16 -14.86 -22.44
C ALA A 183 11.96 -13.56 -22.64
N ARG A 184 11.49 -12.63 -23.47
CA ARG A 184 12.25 -11.46 -23.92
C ARG A 184 11.53 -10.12 -23.72
N LYS A 185 10.80 -9.98 -22.61
CA LYS A 185 10.14 -8.71 -22.19
C LYS A 185 9.22 -8.12 -23.27
N GLY A 186 8.36 -8.94 -23.86
CA GLY A 186 7.37 -8.50 -24.84
C GLY A 186 7.90 -8.44 -26.29
N LEU A 187 9.21 -8.64 -26.55
CA LEU A 187 9.80 -8.55 -27.90
C LEU A 187 10.18 -9.92 -28.44
N GLY A 188 9.29 -10.57 -29.20
CA GLY A 188 9.54 -11.85 -29.87
C GLY A 188 10.17 -11.73 -31.27
N PHE A 189 9.85 -10.65 -31.97
CA PHE A 189 10.25 -10.34 -33.34
C PHE A 189 11.01 -9.03 -33.39
N VAL A 190 12.13 -8.98 -34.15
CA VAL A 190 12.95 -7.75 -34.28
C VAL A 190 13.59 -7.68 -35.68
N ARG A 191 13.87 -6.45 -36.11
CA ARG A 191 14.57 -6.20 -37.36
C ARG A 191 16.08 -6.25 -37.18
N VAL A 192 16.80 -6.53 -38.26
CA VAL A 192 18.25 -6.47 -38.34
C VAL A 192 18.65 -5.12 -38.91
N VAL A 193 19.46 -4.39 -38.17
CA VAL A 193 19.98 -3.07 -38.57
C VAL A 193 21.50 -3.08 -38.52
N GLY A 194 22.15 -2.76 -39.64
CA GLY A 194 23.60 -2.73 -39.72
C GLY A 194 24.29 -4.09 -39.41
N GLY A 195 23.63 -5.21 -39.75
CA GLY A 195 24.13 -6.55 -39.43
C GLY A 195 24.00 -6.96 -37.97
N LYS A 196 23.28 -6.16 -37.13
CA LYS A 196 23.05 -6.40 -35.70
C LYS A 196 21.59 -6.70 -35.41
N CYS A 197 21.35 -7.56 -34.45
CA CYS A 197 20.02 -7.79 -33.90
C CYS A 197 19.51 -6.54 -33.16
N ALA A 198 18.39 -5.93 -33.59
CA ALA A 198 17.86 -4.73 -32.92
C ALA A 198 17.46 -4.97 -31.47
N GLY A 199 17.15 -6.24 -31.09
CA GLY A 199 16.72 -6.58 -29.75
C GLY A 199 17.84 -6.73 -28.71
N CYS A 200 18.92 -7.48 -29.04
CA CYS A 200 20.04 -7.72 -28.12
C CYS A 200 21.35 -7.01 -28.53
N LYS A 201 21.35 -6.28 -29.64
CA LYS A 201 22.47 -5.53 -30.19
C LYS A 201 23.69 -6.39 -30.62
N ALA A 202 23.60 -7.71 -30.51
CA ALA A 202 24.67 -8.62 -30.93
C ALA A 202 24.89 -8.56 -32.43
N GLN A 203 26.17 -8.60 -32.86
CA GLN A 203 26.55 -8.76 -34.27
C GLN A 203 26.11 -10.13 -34.74
N LEU A 204 25.44 -10.17 -35.87
CA LEU A 204 24.97 -11.44 -36.48
C LEU A 204 26.04 -12.05 -37.36
N PRO A 205 26.24 -13.36 -37.30
CA PRO A 205 27.08 -14.09 -38.24
C PRO A 205 26.63 -13.86 -39.70
N LEU A 206 27.58 -13.81 -40.62
CA LEU A 206 27.33 -13.50 -42.02
C LEU A 206 26.33 -14.49 -42.67
N ASN A 207 26.42 -15.77 -42.33
CA ASN A 207 25.48 -16.80 -42.81
C ASN A 207 24.03 -16.51 -42.39
N ILE A 208 23.81 -16.00 -41.18
CA ILE A 208 22.45 -15.59 -40.72
C ILE A 208 21.94 -14.41 -41.54
N VAL A 209 22.81 -13.41 -41.79
CA VAL A 209 22.43 -12.25 -42.61
C VAL A 209 22.15 -12.67 -44.07
N GLN A 210 22.93 -13.61 -44.60
CA GLN A 210 22.71 -14.13 -45.95
C GLN A 210 21.41 -14.92 -46.09
N ARG A 211 21.06 -15.76 -45.12
CA ARG A 211 19.80 -16.48 -45.07
C ARG A 211 18.61 -15.53 -45.06
N LEU A 212 18.70 -14.46 -44.22
CA LEU A 212 17.66 -13.43 -44.20
C LEU A 212 17.52 -12.69 -45.52
N LYS A 213 18.64 -12.35 -46.19
CA LYS A 213 18.63 -11.74 -47.54
C LYS A 213 18.09 -12.68 -48.60
N GLY A 214 18.30 -13.99 -48.46
CA GLY A 214 17.75 -15.04 -49.32
C GLY A 214 16.26 -15.29 -49.14
N GLY A 215 15.61 -14.57 -48.20
CA GLY A 215 14.17 -14.74 -47.95
C GLY A 215 13.81 -15.93 -47.07
N GLU A 216 14.79 -16.58 -46.41
CA GLU A 216 14.51 -17.65 -45.48
C GLU A 216 13.74 -17.12 -44.27
N PHE A 217 12.72 -17.87 -43.84
CA PHE A 217 11.92 -17.54 -42.70
C PHE A 217 11.27 -18.80 -42.10
N PRO A 218 11.22 -18.93 -40.75
CA PRO A 218 11.75 -18.02 -39.71
C PRO A 218 13.27 -18.20 -39.49
N VAL A 219 13.97 -17.08 -39.28
CA VAL A 219 15.40 -17.09 -38.89
C VAL A 219 15.50 -16.49 -37.49
N LYS A 220 16.23 -17.16 -36.58
CA LYS A 220 16.37 -16.73 -35.18
C LYS A 220 17.74 -16.14 -34.89
N CYS A 221 17.78 -15.17 -34.00
CA CYS A 221 19.03 -14.65 -33.49
C CYS A 221 19.75 -15.71 -32.62
N PRO A 222 21.02 -16.07 -32.94
CA PRO A 222 21.75 -17.11 -32.19
C PRO A 222 22.01 -16.70 -30.73
N SER A 223 22.04 -15.38 -30.41
CA SER A 223 22.35 -14.88 -29.08
C SER A 223 21.11 -14.77 -28.20
N CYS A 224 19.94 -14.38 -28.73
CA CYS A 224 18.76 -14.11 -27.91
C CYS A 224 17.51 -14.87 -28.32
N GLY A 225 17.54 -15.61 -29.40
CA GLY A 225 16.42 -16.44 -29.89
C GLY A 225 15.28 -15.68 -30.59
N ARG A 226 15.32 -14.33 -30.63
CA ARG A 226 14.28 -13.53 -31.30
C ARG A 226 14.20 -13.84 -32.77
N ILE A 227 13.01 -13.85 -33.31
CA ILE A 227 12.77 -13.99 -34.74
C ILE A 227 13.24 -12.72 -35.44
N LEU A 228 13.99 -12.91 -36.53
CA LEU A 228 14.66 -11.83 -37.24
C LEU A 228 13.98 -11.56 -38.60
N ALA A 229 13.93 -10.29 -38.99
CA ALA A 229 13.64 -9.81 -40.31
C ALA A 229 14.67 -8.78 -40.78
N MET A 230 14.86 -8.64 -42.08
CA MET A 230 15.63 -7.52 -42.62
C MET A 230 14.86 -6.21 -42.46
N ALA A 231 15.61 -5.13 -42.15
CA ALA A 231 15.03 -3.79 -42.29
C ALA A 231 14.78 -3.56 -43.80
N VAL A 232 13.56 -3.14 -44.17
CA VAL A 232 13.22 -2.69 -45.53
C VAL A 232 13.82 -1.33 -45.72
#